data_18393dc7f7b0c349f8c894a0f97f5d57
#
_entry.id   18393dc7f7b0c349f8c894a0f97f5d57
#
_cell.length_a   1.000
_cell.length_b   1.000
_cell.length_c   1.000
_cell.angle_alpha   90.00
_cell.angle_beta   90.00
_cell.angle_gamma   90.00
#
_symmetry.space_group_name_H-M   'P 1'
#
loop_
_entity.id
_entity.type
_entity.pdbx_description
1 polymer ?
#
loop_
_entity_poly.entity_id
_entity_poly.type
_entity_poly.pdbx_seq_one_letter_code
_entity_poly.pdbx_strand_id
1 'polypeptide(L)' 'MDKPTLLNELKTTRELHYFNSESRLWKRAFELYKAERGETLDMGCGKCFDKVKKFMES' A
#
# COMPACT_ATOMS: atom_id res chain seq x y z
N MET A 1 8.14 7.60 -5.54
CA MET A 1 8.36 6.16 -5.78
C MET A 1 7.19 5.63 -6.57
N ASP A 2 7.44 4.94 -7.67
CA ASP A 2 6.36 4.40 -8.49
C ASP A 2 5.89 3.03 -7.94
N LYS A 3 4.79 2.54 -8.51
CA LYS A 3 4.16 1.32 -8.03
C LYS A 3 5.08 0.09 -8.08
N PRO A 4 5.78 -0.20 -9.19
CA PRO A 4 6.67 -1.36 -9.24
C PRO A 4 7.80 -1.29 -8.23
N THR A 5 8.39 -0.13 -8.05
CA THR A 5 9.49 0.08 -7.10
C THR A 5 9.01 -0.11 -5.67
N LEU A 6 7.85 0.46 -5.35
CA LEU A 6 7.26 0.34 -4.03
C LEU A 6 6.89 -1.11 -3.72
N LEU A 7 6.30 -1.80 -4.68
CA LEU A 7 5.95 -3.22 -4.53
C LEU A 7 7.20 -4.06 -4.27
N ASN A 8 8.28 -3.80 -5.01
CA ASN A 8 9.54 -4.50 -4.82
C ASN A 8 10.09 -4.29 -3.41
N GLU A 9 10.03 -3.07 -2.89
CA GLU A 9 10.48 -2.78 -1.53
C GLU A 9 9.62 -3.46 -0.48
N LEU A 10 8.31 -3.50 -0.67
CA LEU A 10 7.41 -4.22 0.21
C LEU A 10 7.75 -5.71 0.26
N LYS A 11 8.09 -6.30 -0.87
CA LYS A 11 8.50 -7.71 -0.94
C LYS A 11 9.85 -7.93 -0.26
N THR A 12 10.81 -7.05 -0.52
CA THR A 12 12.16 -7.15 0.02
C THR A 12 12.16 -7.05 1.54
N THR A 13 11.36 -6.15 2.10
CA THR A 13 11.25 -5.95 3.55
C THR A 13 10.27 -6.92 4.20
N ARG A 14 9.58 -7.75 3.39
CA ARG A 14 8.54 -8.68 3.82
C ARG A 14 7.33 -7.99 4.45
N GLU A 15 7.13 -6.72 4.17
CA GLU A 15 5.99 -5.97 4.69
C GLU A 15 4.72 -6.17 3.85
N LEU A 16 4.84 -6.78 2.68
CA LEU A 16 3.69 -6.96 1.79
C LEU A 16 2.54 -7.73 2.44
N HIS A 17 2.87 -8.69 3.29
CA HIS A 17 1.88 -9.54 3.96
C HIS A 17 1.56 -9.10 5.39
N TYR A 18 2.18 -8.04 5.86
CA TYR A 18 1.98 -7.54 7.21
C TYR A 18 1.55 -6.10 7.18
N PHE A 19 0.30 -5.85 7.53
CA PHE A 19 -0.17 -4.49 7.61
C PHE A 19 0.37 -3.82 8.87
N ASN A 20 1.04 -2.69 8.69
CA ASN A 20 1.50 -1.85 9.78
C ASN A 20 1.17 -0.41 9.44
N SER A 21 0.27 0.20 10.20
CA SER A 21 -0.17 1.57 9.95
C SER A 21 0.96 2.61 10.12
N GLU A 22 2.05 2.21 10.78
CA GLU A 22 3.23 3.07 10.92
C GLU A 22 4.27 2.87 9.83
N SER A 23 4.09 1.88 8.96
CA SER A 23 5.03 1.60 7.88
C SER A 23 5.03 2.73 6.86
N ARG A 24 6.22 3.25 6.57
CA ARG A 24 6.39 4.29 5.54
C ARG A 24 6.02 3.76 4.16
N LEU A 25 6.33 2.50 3.90
CA LEU A 25 6.01 1.87 2.62
C LEU A 25 4.50 1.76 2.42
N TRP A 26 3.76 1.36 3.45
CA TRP A 26 2.32 1.28 3.36
C TRP A 26 1.68 2.66 3.27
N LYS A 27 2.23 3.67 3.92
CA LYS A 27 1.75 5.05 3.77
C LYS A 27 1.90 5.51 2.32
N ARG A 28 3.04 5.20 1.70
CA ARG A 28 3.27 5.51 0.29
C ARG A 28 2.30 4.74 -0.61
N ALA A 29 2.03 3.48 -0.30
CA ALA A 29 1.09 2.68 -1.07
C ALA A 29 -0.32 3.28 -1.02
N PHE A 30 -0.76 3.73 0.14
CA PHE A 30 -2.06 4.39 0.28
C PHE A 30 -2.10 5.71 -0.49
N GLU A 31 -1.04 6.50 -0.44
CA GLU A 31 -0.95 7.74 -1.20
C GLU A 31 -1.00 7.48 -2.70
N LEU A 32 -0.30 6.45 -3.17
CA LEU A 32 -0.30 6.09 -4.57
C LEU A 32 -1.68 5.63 -5.02
N TYR A 33 -2.35 4.84 -4.20
CA TYR A 33 -3.71 4.40 -4.46
C TYR A 33 -4.65 5.60 -4.60
N LYS A 34 -4.55 6.55 -3.68
CA LYS A 34 -5.35 7.77 -3.72
C LYS A 34 -5.10 8.56 -5.01
N ALA A 35 -3.83 8.67 -5.42
CA ALA A 35 -3.46 9.42 -6.61
C ALA A 35 -3.99 8.77 -7.88
N GLU A 36 -3.95 7.44 -7.97
CA GLU A 36 -4.38 6.74 -9.18
C GLU A 36 -5.86 6.42 -9.21
N ARG A 37 -6.46 6.12 -8.07
CA ARG A 37 -7.88 5.73 -8.00
C ARG A 37 -8.80 6.87 -7.56
N GLY A 38 -8.23 7.96 -7.04
CA GLY A 38 -9.02 9.08 -6.57
C GLY A 38 -9.83 8.80 -5.31
N GLU A 39 -9.49 7.75 -4.59
CA GLU A 39 -10.22 7.35 -3.39
C GLU A 39 -9.30 7.41 -2.18
N THR A 40 -9.75 8.09 -1.12
CA THR A 40 -9.01 8.18 0.14
C THR A 40 -9.45 7.04 1.05
N LEU A 41 -8.49 6.20 1.45
CA LEU A 41 -8.74 5.08 2.34
C LEU A 41 -8.08 5.33 3.70
N ASP A 42 -8.68 4.76 4.75
CA ASP A 42 -8.18 4.88 6.11
C ASP A 42 -7.15 3.79 6.38
N MET A 43 -5.97 4.17 6.83
CA MET A 43 -4.92 3.22 7.16
C MET A 43 -5.26 2.33 8.35
N GLY A 44 -6.22 2.70 9.17
CA GLY A 44 -6.68 1.87 10.28
C GLY A 44 -7.69 0.79 9.89
N CYS A 45 -8.09 0.74 8.62
CA CYS A 45 -9.14 -0.18 8.14
C CYS A 45 -8.55 -1.40 7.44
N GLY A 46 -8.86 -2.60 7.92
CA GLY A 46 -8.37 -3.83 7.31
C GLY A 46 -8.84 -4.04 5.89
N LYS A 47 -10.08 -3.64 5.58
CA LYS A 47 -10.61 -3.74 4.22
C LYS A 47 -9.88 -2.79 3.27
N CYS A 48 -9.53 -1.62 3.76
CA CYS A 48 -8.77 -0.64 2.98
C CYS A 48 -7.38 -1.18 2.67
N PHE A 49 -6.75 -1.82 3.63
CA PHE A 49 -5.47 -2.47 3.43
C PHE A 49 -5.55 -3.53 2.32
N ASP A 50 -6.59 -4.37 2.34
CA ASP A 50 -6.77 -5.39 1.31
C ASP A 50 -6.92 -4.79 -0.08
N LYS A 51 -7.68 -3.69 -0.20
CA LYS A 51 -7.84 -2.98 -1.47
C LYS A 51 -6.51 -2.46 -2.00
N VAL A 52 -5.72 -1.83 -1.13
CA VAL A 52 -4.44 -1.29 -1.51
C VAL A 52 -3.46 -2.41 -1.87
N LYS A 53 -3.48 -3.50 -1.12
CA LYS A 53 -2.64 -4.67 -1.40
C LYS A 53 -2.93 -5.23 -2.78
N LYS A 54 -4.21 -5.43 -3.12
CA LYS A 54 -4.61 -5.93 -4.43
C LYS A 54 -4.19 -4.96 -5.54
N PHE A 55 -4.35 -3.67 -5.29
CA PHE A 55 -3.91 -2.64 -6.22
C PHE A 55 -2.40 -2.73 -6.48
N MET A 56 -1.62 -2.90 -5.43
CA MET A 56 -0.16 -3.01 -5.55
C MET A 56 0.27 -4.25 -6.32
N GLU A 57 -0.47 -5.34 -6.19
CA GLU A 57 -0.15 -6.61 -6.85
C GLU A 57 -0.72 -6.72 -8.27
N SER A 58 -1.55 -5.80 -8.68
CA SER A 58 -2.19 -5.84 -10.00
C SER A 58 -1.29 -5.37 -11.14
#